data_f65a926b2e6c5b324d1b106b62df8336
#
_entry.id   f65a926b2e6c5b324d1b106b62df8336
#
_cell.length_a   1.000
_cell.length_b   1.000
_cell.length_c   1.000
_cell.angle_alpha   90.00
_cell.angle_beta   90.00
_cell.angle_gamma   90.00
#
_symmetry.space_group_name_H-M   'P 1'
#
loop_
_entity.id
_entity.type
_entity.pdbx_description
1 polymer ?
#
loop_
_entity_poly.entity_id
_entity_poly.type
_entity_poly.pdbx_seq_one_letter_code
_entity_poly.pdbx_strand_id
1 'polypeptide(L)'
;MKKILCLILAVLLMLSLCSCTLEDLLNIRSPKDYTLLGDAKLVVHFIDVGQGDSTLLESNGEFVLIDAGERDCGNTVVDYIESRGCDELKYIIATHPDSDHVGGLKTVIETIDAENFITSETDKSTSTWLNVLHAVDEYDINYIDAEAGETYSFGEASFTVLAPLSDSYNNYNNYSVVVKAECDDISFLLTGDAEKESEDQMLASGEDLSADVLKCGHHGSSSSTSDAFLSAVHPAFAIISCGENNDYGHPHRETVAKLTNRGIAYYRTDTLGTIVAATDGKGISILSHGGTQVEAETISKEDLNNGASASEAAFPYVGNKSSKVYHRYTCSGVKTMNDKNKIYFDTKEQAVQKGYAPCSLCNP
;
A
#
# COMPACT_ATOMS: atom_id res chain seq x y z
N MET A 1 -58.38 11.41 -14.62
CA MET A 1 -57.36 10.86 -15.53
C MET A 1 -56.24 11.86 -15.89
N LYS A 2 -56.54 13.08 -16.40
CA LYS A 2 -55.49 14.07 -16.74
C LYS A 2 -54.56 14.47 -15.57
N LYS A 3 -55.08 14.62 -14.34
CA LYS A 3 -54.26 14.99 -13.17
C LYS A 3 -53.31 13.87 -12.72
N ILE A 4 -53.69 12.60 -12.86
CA ILE A 4 -52.83 11.44 -12.55
C ILE A 4 -51.73 11.29 -13.58
N LEU A 5 -52.03 11.52 -14.86
CA LEU A 5 -51.07 11.48 -15.96
C LEU A 5 -49.99 12.58 -15.82
N CYS A 6 -50.37 13.80 -15.38
CA CYS A 6 -49.42 14.88 -15.09
C CYS A 6 -48.53 14.57 -13.89
N LEU A 7 -49.05 13.88 -12.87
CA LEU A 7 -48.26 13.49 -11.70
C LEU A 7 -47.22 12.42 -12.06
N ILE A 8 -47.60 11.43 -12.86
CA ILE A 8 -46.70 10.39 -13.36
C ILE A 8 -45.60 10.99 -14.27
N LEU A 9 -45.97 11.93 -15.14
CA LEU A 9 -44.99 12.63 -16.00
C LEU A 9 -44.03 13.50 -15.19
N ALA A 10 -44.49 14.16 -14.13
CA ALA A 10 -43.64 14.95 -13.24
C ALA A 10 -42.69 14.10 -12.44
N VAL A 11 -43.12 12.92 -11.98
CA VAL A 11 -42.23 11.95 -11.28
C VAL A 11 -41.22 11.36 -12.24
N LEU A 12 -41.60 11.03 -13.48
CA LEU A 12 -40.66 10.56 -14.51
C LEU A 12 -39.66 11.66 -14.93
N LEU A 13 -40.06 12.92 -14.95
CA LEU A 13 -39.15 14.04 -15.22
C LEU A 13 -38.20 14.31 -14.05
N MET A 14 -38.63 14.14 -12.80
CA MET A 14 -37.76 14.27 -11.64
C MET A 14 -36.74 13.12 -11.55
N LEU A 15 -37.10 11.92 -11.97
CA LEU A 15 -36.17 10.78 -12.06
C LEU A 15 -35.14 10.94 -13.18
N SER A 16 -35.44 11.71 -14.24
CA SER A 16 -34.52 11.98 -15.34
C SER A 16 -33.53 13.14 -15.06
N LEU A 17 -33.74 13.91 -14.01
CA LEU A 17 -32.87 15.02 -13.58
C LEU A 17 -31.91 14.61 -12.46
N CYS A 18 -32.09 13.41 -11.85
CA CYS A 18 -31.15 12.82 -10.92
C CYS A 18 -30.26 11.92 -11.75
N SER A 19 -29.03 12.36 -12.05
CA SER A 19 -28.02 11.53 -12.72
C SER A 19 -27.46 10.40 -11.84
N CYS A 20 -28.03 10.19 -10.66
CA CYS A 20 -27.79 9.01 -9.83
C CYS A 20 -28.59 7.83 -10.40
N THR A 21 -27.89 6.83 -10.86
CA THR A 21 -28.49 5.54 -11.24
C THR A 21 -28.95 4.79 -10.01
N LEU A 22 -29.81 3.79 -10.17
CA LEU A 22 -30.23 2.91 -9.08
C LEU A 22 -29.02 2.13 -8.50
N GLU A 23 -27.99 1.95 -9.29
CA GLU A 23 -26.69 1.36 -8.94
C GLU A 23 -25.92 2.24 -7.95
N ASP A 24 -25.92 3.57 -8.15
CA ASP A 24 -25.35 4.54 -7.21
C ASP A 24 -26.08 4.54 -5.85
N LEU A 25 -27.40 4.31 -5.87
CA LEU A 25 -28.23 4.32 -4.67
C LEU A 25 -28.09 3.04 -3.84
N LEU A 26 -27.75 1.92 -4.47
CA LEU A 26 -27.61 0.61 -3.83
C LEU A 26 -26.13 0.27 -3.49
N ASN A 27 -25.21 1.18 -3.80
CA ASN A 27 -23.76 0.95 -3.65
C ASN A 27 -23.27 -0.36 -4.33
N ILE A 28 -24.04 -0.85 -5.32
CA ILE A 28 -23.68 -2.01 -6.12
C ILE A 28 -22.70 -1.50 -7.17
N ARG A 29 -21.43 -1.55 -6.87
CA ARG A 29 -20.37 -1.25 -7.84
C ARG A 29 -20.36 -2.36 -8.87
N SER A 30 -20.70 -2.01 -10.11
CA SER A 30 -20.64 -2.92 -11.24
C SER A 30 -19.18 -3.23 -11.58
N PRO A 31 -18.83 -4.47 -11.95
CA PRO A 31 -17.51 -4.83 -12.48
C PRO A 31 -17.07 -4.05 -13.73
N LYS A 32 -17.92 -3.15 -14.25
CA LYS A 32 -17.71 -2.42 -15.51
C LYS A 32 -16.75 -1.24 -15.46
N ASP A 33 -16.33 -0.80 -14.27
CA ASP A 33 -15.43 0.36 -14.13
C ASP A 33 -13.96 0.04 -14.50
N TYR A 34 -13.67 -1.22 -14.78
CA TYR A 34 -12.32 -1.69 -15.16
C TYR A 34 -12.12 -1.90 -16.67
N THR A 35 -12.97 -1.32 -17.53
CA THR A 35 -12.85 -1.46 -18.99
C THR A 35 -11.55 -0.86 -19.56
N LEU A 36 -10.82 -0.03 -18.81
CA LEU A 36 -9.49 0.44 -19.16
C LEU A 36 -8.39 -0.64 -18.96
N LEU A 37 -8.73 -1.76 -18.30
CA LEU A 37 -7.83 -2.89 -18.04
C LEU A 37 -8.04 -4.05 -19.01
N GLY A 38 -8.83 -3.87 -20.05
CA GLY A 38 -9.32 -4.94 -20.94
C GLY A 38 -8.25 -5.81 -21.60
N ASP A 39 -6.99 -5.37 -21.64
CA ASP A 39 -5.84 -6.10 -22.15
C ASP A 39 -4.76 -6.32 -21.07
N ALA A 40 -5.06 -6.06 -19.80
CA ALA A 40 -4.09 -6.25 -18.72
C ALA A 40 -3.86 -7.75 -18.47
N LYS A 41 -2.60 -8.15 -18.44
CA LYS A 41 -2.15 -9.50 -18.10
C LYS A 41 -1.88 -9.67 -16.61
N LEU A 42 -1.44 -8.59 -15.96
CA LEU A 42 -1.25 -8.52 -14.52
C LEU A 42 -1.82 -7.22 -13.99
N VAL A 43 -2.59 -7.31 -12.92
CA VAL A 43 -3.11 -6.18 -12.15
C VAL A 43 -2.68 -6.33 -10.70
N VAL A 44 -2.04 -5.29 -10.16
CA VAL A 44 -1.58 -5.25 -8.77
C VAL A 44 -2.38 -4.18 -8.04
N HIS A 45 -3.15 -4.59 -7.03
CA HIS A 45 -4.00 -3.71 -6.23
C HIS A 45 -3.36 -3.49 -4.87
N PHE A 46 -2.97 -2.27 -4.56
CA PHE A 46 -2.53 -1.85 -3.24
C PHE A 46 -3.76 -1.37 -2.49
N ILE A 47 -4.34 -2.25 -1.69
CA ILE A 47 -5.64 -2.04 -1.04
C ILE A 47 -5.45 -1.06 0.13
N ASP A 48 -6.31 -0.04 0.20
CA ASP A 48 -6.33 0.88 1.34
C ASP A 48 -6.94 0.18 2.55
N VAL A 49 -6.08 -0.22 3.45
CA VAL A 49 -6.42 -0.82 4.76
C VAL A 49 -6.07 0.12 5.92
N GLY A 50 -5.91 1.42 5.63
CA GLY A 50 -5.37 2.37 6.61
C GLY A 50 -3.87 2.12 6.85
N GLN A 51 -3.45 2.16 8.13
CA GLN A 51 -2.06 1.85 8.47
C GLN A 51 -1.85 0.35 8.44
N GLY A 52 -1.12 -0.14 7.44
CA GLY A 52 -0.86 -1.55 7.18
C GLY A 52 -0.71 -1.86 5.70
N ASP A 53 -0.52 -3.12 5.38
CA ASP A 53 -0.35 -3.60 4.01
C ASP A 53 -1.43 -4.62 3.63
N SER A 54 -1.92 -4.49 2.42
CA SER A 54 -2.66 -5.54 1.72
C SER A 54 -2.51 -5.33 0.22
N THR A 55 -2.01 -6.34 -0.49
CA THR A 55 -1.80 -6.27 -1.93
C THR A 55 -2.40 -7.50 -2.60
N LEU A 56 -3.28 -7.28 -3.58
CA LEU A 56 -3.85 -8.35 -4.40
C LEU A 56 -3.23 -8.31 -5.79
N LEU A 57 -2.72 -9.45 -6.26
CA LEU A 57 -2.26 -9.65 -7.62
C LEU A 57 -3.31 -10.48 -8.36
N GLU A 58 -3.71 -10.01 -9.55
CA GLU A 58 -4.69 -10.66 -10.41
C GLU A 58 -4.07 -10.88 -11.79
N SER A 59 -4.08 -12.13 -12.27
CA SER A 59 -3.60 -12.49 -13.60
C SER A 59 -4.44 -13.63 -14.17
N ASN A 60 -5.10 -13.40 -15.30
CA ASN A 60 -5.89 -14.41 -16.04
C ASN A 60 -6.85 -15.23 -15.14
N GLY A 61 -7.50 -14.57 -14.17
CA GLY A 61 -8.45 -15.19 -13.24
C GLY A 61 -7.82 -15.98 -12.09
N GLU A 62 -6.50 -15.95 -11.92
CA GLU A 62 -5.81 -16.45 -10.73
C GLU A 62 -5.36 -15.29 -9.85
N PHE A 63 -5.42 -15.49 -8.52
CA PHE A 63 -5.24 -14.44 -7.55
C PHE A 63 -4.19 -14.81 -6.49
N VAL A 64 -3.37 -13.82 -6.11
CA VAL A 64 -2.41 -13.91 -5.02
C VAL A 64 -2.66 -12.75 -4.06
N LEU A 65 -2.88 -13.05 -2.79
CA LEU A 65 -3.01 -12.03 -1.74
C LEU A 65 -1.72 -11.95 -0.93
N ILE A 66 -1.19 -10.75 -0.74
CA ILE A 66 -0.04 -10.47 0.13
C ILE A 66 -0.53 -9.57 1.25
N ASP A 67 -0.55 -10.08 2.47
CA ASP A 67 -1.04 -9.42 3.68
C ASP A 67 -2.52 -8.99 3.61
N ALA A 68 -3.12 -8.62 4.75
CA ALA A 68 -4.53 -8.23 4.85
C ALA A 68 -4.78 -7.12 5.88
N GLY A 69 -3.76 -6.32 6.20
CA GLY A 69 -3.87 -5.22 7.15
C GLY A 69 -4.14 -5.66 8.58
N GLU A 70 -4.56 -4.70 9.41
CA GLU A 70 -4.98 -4.93 10.79
C GLU A 70 -6.23 -5.83 10.86
N ARG A 71 -6.50 -6.34 12.05
CA ARG A 71 -7.58 -7.31 12.30
C ARG A 71 -8.98 -6.83 11.85
N ASP A 72 -9.26 -5.56 11.99
CA ASP A 72 -10.55 -4.95 11.59
C ASP A 72 -10.65 -4.68 10.08
N CYS A 73 -9.55 -4.82 9.34
CA CYS A 73 -9.51 -4.68 7.89
C CYS A 73 -9.91 -5.96 7.14
N GLY A 74 -9.97 -7.13 7.81
CA GLY A 74 -10.23 -8.40 7.15
C GLY A 74 -11.47 -8.41 6.27
N ASN A 75 -12.60 -7.86 6.73
CA ASN A 75 -13.82 -7.77 5.92
C ASN A 75 -13.65 -6.81 4.73
N THR A 76 -12.93 -5.70 4.89
CA THR A 76 -12.63 -4.78 3.78
C THR A 76 -11.84 -5.47 2.69
N VAL A 77 -10.87 -6.29 3.07
CA VAL A 77 -10.06 -7.08 2.12
C VAL A 77 -10.91 -8.15 1.44
N VAL A 78 -11.75 -8.88 2.18
CA VAL A 78 -12.70 -9.86 1.63
C VAL A 78 -13.63 -9.21 0.61
N ASP A 79 -14.32 -8.13 1.00
CA ASP A 79 -15.24 -7.40 0.11
C ASP A 79 -14.52 -6.93 -1.16
N TYR A 80 -13.26 -6.51 -1.04
CA TYR A 80 -12.45 -6.11 -2.18
C TYR A 80 -12.14 -7.28 -3.12
N ILE A 81 -11.66 -8.40 -2.57
CA ILE A 81 -11.32 -9.62 -3.31
C ILE A 81 -12.55 -10.16 -4.04
N GLU A 82 -13.70 -10.26 -3.37
CA GLU A 82 -14.96 -10.69 -3.96
C GLU A 82 -15.41 -9.74 -5.09
N SER A 83 -15.22 -8.43 -4.91
CA SER A 83 -15.53 -7.44 -5.96
C SER A 83 -14.72 -7.62 -7.24
N ARG A 84 -13.57 -8.31 -7.14
CA ARG A 84 -12.73 -8.69 -8.29
C ARG A 84 -13.14 -10.02 -8.92
N GLY A 85 -14.14 -10.71 -8.35
CA GLY A 85 -14.60 -12.01 -8.82
C GLY A 85 -13.65 -13.15 -8.45
N CYS A 86 -12.90 -12.98 -7.38
CA CYS A 86 -12.04 -14.02 -6.83
C CYS A 86 -12.86 -14.92 -5.92
N ASP A 87 -13.02 -16.17 -6.29
CA ASP A 87 -13.66 -17.21 -5.48
C ASP A 87 -12.62 -18.05 -4.71
N GLU A 88 -11.35 -18.06 -5.18
CA GLU A 88 -10.26 -18.83 -4.60
C GLU A 88 -8.92 -18.10 -4.79
N LEU A 89 -8.13 -18.04 -3.72
CA LEU A 89 -6.76 -17.53 -3.75
C LEU A 89 -5.78 -18.66 -4.04
N LYS A 90 -5.02 -18.55 -5.12
CA LYS A 90 -3.98 -19.51 -5.43
C LYS A 90 -2.85 -19.49 -4.41
N TYR A 91 -2.49 -18.30 -3.95
CA TYR A 91 -1.52 -18.09 -2.88
C TYR A 91 -1.98 -16.99 -1.93
N ILE A 92 -1.79 -17.22 -0.64
CA ILE A 92 -1.74 -16.19 0.38
C ILE A 92 -0.28 -16.07 0.82
N ILE A 93 0.27 -14.87 0.81
CA ILE A 93 1.61 -14.58 1.31
C ILE A 93 1.48 -13.72 2.56
N ALA A 94 1.92 -14.23 3.71
CA ALA A 94 2.09 -13.44 4.91
C ALA A 94 3.55 -12.98 4.97
N THR A 95 3.79 -11.69 4.81
CA THR A 95 5.17 -11.18 4.72
C THR A 95 5.92 -11.37 6.01
N HIS A 96 5.34 -10.95 7.13
CA HIS A 96 5.89 -11.11 8.48
C HIS A 96 4.75 -10.99 9.52
N PRO A 97 4.96 -11.44 10.77
CA PRO A 97 3.86 -11.67 11.71
C PRO A 97 3.36 -10.43 12.47
N ASP A 98 3.55 -9.21 11.98
CA ASP A 98 3.02 -7.99 12.60
C ASP A 98 1.54 -7.79 12.29
N SER A 99 0.80 -7.20 13.23
CA SER A 99 -0.67 -7.19 13.18
C SER A 99 -1.23 -6.38 12.02
N ASP A 100 -0.55 -5.32 11.62
CA ASP A 100 -0.90 -4.46 10.50
C ASP A 100 -0.62 -5.08 9.12
N HIS A 101 -0.16 -6.34 9.11
CA HIS A 101 0.02 -7.20 7.94
C HIS A 101 -0.87 -8.44 8.00
N VAL A 102 -0.78 -9.19 9.08
CA VAL A 102 -1.47 -10.49 9.18
C VAL A 102 -2.80 -10.44 9.93
N GLY A 103 -3.18 -9.28 10.47
CA GLY A 103 -4.34 -9.15 11.33
C GLY A 103 -5.65 -9.58 10.68
N GLY A 104 -5.85 -9.20 9.41
CA GLY A 104 -7.03 -9.53 8.63
C GLY A 104 -7.03 -10.93 8.01
N LEU A 105 -5.86 -11.60 7.89
CA LEU A 105 -5.71 -12.87 7.18
C LEU A 105 -6.62 -13.98 7.69
N LYS A 106 -6.83 -14.05 9.02
CA LYS A 106 -7.76 -15.05 9.57
C LYS A 106 -9.16 -14.91 8.97
N THR A 107 -9.69 -13.68 8.87
CA THR A 107 -11.01 -13.43 8.28
C THR A 107 -11.03 -13.79 6.80
N VAL A 108 -9.96 -13.49 6.07
CA VAL A 108 -9.83 -13.88 4.66
C VAL A 108 -9.87 -15.40 4.51
N ILE A 109 -9.04 -16.13 5.26
CA ILE A 109 -8.96 -17.61 5.23
C ILE A 109 -10.29 -18.27 5.61
N GLU A 110 -11.04 -17.68 6.55
CA GLU A 110 -12.35 -18.20 6.96
C GLU A 110 -13.47 -17.94 5.94
N THR A 111 -13.20 -17.09 4.90
CA THR A 111 -14.24 -16.62 3.97
C THR A 111 -13.95 -17.00 2.51
N ILE A 112 -12.69 -16.92 2.08
CA ILE A 112 -12.23 -17.17 0.71
C ILE A 112 -11.37 -18.44 0.72
N ASP A 113 -11.67 -19.38 -0.15
CA ASP A 113 -10.86 -20.59 -0.31
C ASP A 113 -9.42 -20.21 -0.75
N ALA A 114 -8.44 -20.98 -0.30
CA ALA A 114 -7.03 -20.76 -0.67
C ALA A 114 -6.28 -22.09 -0.83
N GLU A 115 -5.44 -22.19 -1.86
CA GLU A 115 -4.66 -23.40 -2.11
C GLU A 115 -3.38 -23.43 -1.26
N ASN A 116 -2.64 -22.32 -1.22
CA ASN A 116 -1.29 -22.26 -0.66
C ASN A 116 -1.13 -21.05 0.26
N PHE A 117 -0.39 -21.24 1.36
CA PHE A 117 0.01 -20.20 2.29
C PHE A 117 1.54 -20.16 2.39
N ILE A 118 2.13 -19.03 1.99
CA ILE A 118 3.58 -18.81 1.98
C ILE A 118 3.94 -17.82 3.08
N THR A 119 4.91 -18.16 3.92
CA THR A 119 5.46 -17.24 4.93
C THR A 119 6.86 -17.68 5.33
N SER A 120 7.61 -16.79 5.98
CA SER A 120 8.90 -17.13 6.56
C SER A 120 8.75 -17.71 7.97
N GLU A 121 9.62 -18.65 8.33
CA GLU A 121 9.66 -19.21 9.67
C GLU A 121 10.15 -18.14 10.69
N THR A 122 9.45 -18.00 11.80
CA THR A 122 9.76 -17.02 12.87
C THR A 122 9.33 -17.56 14.23
N ASP A 123 9.99 -17.13 15.29
CA ASP A 123 9.68 -17.48 16.67
C ASP A 123 8.58 -16.58 17.30
N LYS A 124 7.98 -15.66 16.53
CA LYS A 124 6.93 -14.76 17.02
C LYS A 124 5.68 -15.56 17.38
N SER A 125 5.15 -15.31 18.58
CA SER A 125 4.01 -16.05 19.14
C SER A 125 2.90 -15.13 19.63
N THR A 126 2.61 -14.06 18.89
CA THR A 126 1.46 -13.21 19.18
C THR A 126 0.16 -13.97 18.94
N SER A 127 -0.89 -13.62 19.68
CA SER A 127 -2.21 -14.26 19.50
C SER A 127 -2.76 -14.06 18.09
N THR A 128 -2.48 -12.92 17.45
CA THR A 128 -2.89 -12.64 16.06
C THR A 128 -2.24 -13.65 15.12
N TRP A 129 -0.92 -13.77 15.18
CA TRP A 129 -0.17 -14.68 14.32
C TRP A 129 -0.56 -16.15 14.54
N LEU A 130 -0.64 -16.60 15.79
CA LEU A 130 -1.05 -17.97 16.11
C LEU A 130 -2.47 -18.29 15.62
N ASN A 131 -3.39 -17.33 15.65
CA ASN A 131 -4.74 -17.52 15.10
C ASN A 131 -4.73 -17.66 13.57
N VAL A 132 -3.84 -16.98 12.86
CA VAL A 132 -3.65 -17.15 11.41
C VAL A 132 -3.14 -18.56 11.10
N LEU A 133 -2.05 -18.98 11.77
CA LEU A 133 -1.49 -20.33 11.58
C LEU A 133 -2.50 -21.44 11.92
N HIS A 134 -3.32 -21.23 12.96
CA HIS A 134 -4.38 -22.16 13.29
C HIS A 134 -5.46 -22.22 12.18
N ALA A 135 -5.83 -21.08 11.60
CA ALA A 135 -6.76 -21.07 10.48
C ALA A 135 -6.18 -21.79 9.25
N VAL A 136 -4.90 -21.59 8.94
CA VAL A 136 -4.21 -22.32 7.83
C VAL A 136 -4.31 -23.84 8.04
N ASP A 137 -4.09 -24.33 9.27
CA ASP A 137 -4.20 -25.75 9.61
C ASP A 137 -5.68 -26.24 9.58
N GLU A 138 -6.62 -25.44 10.13
CA GLU A 138 -8.04 -25.78 10.21
C GLU A 138 -8.70 -25.90 8.82
N TYR A 139 -8.27 -25.06 7.86
CA TYR A 139 -8.79 -25.03 6.49
C TYR A 139 -7.96 -25.86 5.51
N ASP A 140 -6.99 -26.67 6.01
CA ASP A 140 -6.15 -27.59 5.23
C ASP A 140 -5.41 -26.90 4.06
N ILE A 141 -4.98 -25.63 4.27
CA ILE A 141 -4.24 -24.86 3.27
C ILE A 141 -2.78 -25.35 3.25
N ASN A 142 -2.23 -25.58 2.06
CA ASN A 142 -0.86 -26.05 1.92
C ASN A 142 0.15 -25.00 2.41
N TYR A 143 0.82 -25.28 3.53
CA TYR A 143 1.83 -24.39 4.11
C TYR A 143 3.16 -24.53 3.38
N ILE A 144 3.77 -23.43 2.99
CA ILE A 144 5.04 -23.35 2.28
C ILE A 144 5.96 -22.37 3.01
N ASP A 145 7.15 -22.87 3.42
CA ASP A 145 8.22 -21.98 3.90
C ASP A 145 8.77 -21.16 2.72
N ALA A 146 8.91 -19.86 2.92
CA ALA A 146 9.41 -18.95 1.90
C ALA A 146 10.93 -19.13 1.73
N GLU A 147 11.36 -19.69 0.62
CA GLU A 147 12.76 -19.87 0.27
C GLU A 147 13.18 -18.90 -0.84
N ALA A 148 14.22 -18.11 -0.61
CA ALA A 148 14.73 -17.18 -1.62
C ALA A 148 15.24 -17.91 -2.87
N GLY A 149 14.83 -17.45 -4.04
CA GLY A 149 15.10 -18.06 -5.35
C GLY A 149 13.95 -18.92 -5.88
N GLU A 150 12.99 -19.31 -5.04
CA GLU A 150 11.82 -20.06 -5.50
C GLU A 150 10.87 -19.16 -6.30
N THR A 151 10.35 -19.71 -7.40
CA THR A 151 9.43 -19.01 -8.31
C THR A 151 8.11 -19.74 -8.43
N TYR A 152 7.03 -19.01 -8.35
CA TYR A 152 5.66 -19.49 -8.40
C TYR A 152 4.88 -18.81 -9.52
N SER A 153 4.09 -19.58 -10.28
CA SER A 153 3.30 -19.06 -11.40
C SER A 153 1.84 -18.88 -11.03
N PHE A 154 1.22 -17.81 -11.55
CA PHE A 154 -0.21 -17.58 -11.48
C PHE A 154 -0.68 -16.85 -12.75
N GLY A 155 -1.72 -17.37 -13.40
CA GLY A 155 -2.21 -16.84 -14.68
C GLY A 155 -1.11 -16.74 -15.74
N GLU A 156 -0.89 -15.53 -16.25
CA GLU A 156 0.17 -15.17 -17.21
C GLU A 156 1.39 -14.52 -16.52
N ALA A 157 1.43 -14.52 -15.19
CA ALA A 157 2.46 -13.91 -14.39
C ALA A 157 3.16 -14.92 -13.48
N SER A 158 4.24 -14.49 -12.86
CA SER A 158 4.95 -15.24 -11.81
C SER A 158 5.46 -14.30 -10.75
N PHE A 159 5.79 -14.86 -9.59
CA PHE A 159 6.57 -14.14 -8.58
C PHE A 159 7.73 -15.00 -8.07
N THR A 160 8.85 -14.35 -7.78
CA THR A 160 10.05 -14.98 -7.21
C THR A 160 10.27 -14.42 -5.81
N VAL A 161 10.52 -15.29 -4.84
CA VAL A 161 10.90 -14.90 -3.48
C VAL A 161 12.34 -14.42 -3.47
N LEU A 162 12.61 -13.22 -2.95
CA LEU A 162 13.95 -12.63 -2.87
C LEU A 162 14.50 -12.52 -1.45
N ALA A 163 13.61 -12.55 -0.44
CA ALA A 163 13.94 -12.56 0.98
C ALA A 163 12.83 -13.30 1.76
N PRO A 164 13.11 -13.76 3.00
CA PRO A 164 14.33 -13.54 3.77
C PRO A 164 15.52 -14.36 3.28
N LEU A 165 16.74 -13.91 3.62
CA LEU A 165 18.01 -14.56 3.27
C LEU A 165 18.77 -15.06 4.52
N SER A 166 18.14 -14.99 5.69
CA SER A 166 18.68 -15.43 6.98
C SER A 166 17.59 -16.05 7.84
N ASP A 167 17.97 -17.02 8.65
CA ASP A 167 17.08 -17.68 9.62
C ASP A 167 16.93 -16.86 10.92
N SER A 168 17.64 -15.75 11.06
CA SER A 168 17.66 -14.95 12.28
C SER A 168 17.89 -13.48 12.01
N TYR A 169 16.94 -12.66 12.46
CA TYR A 169 17.01 -11.20 12.43
C TYR A 169 16.73 -10.62 13.82
N ASN A 170 17.29 -9.44 14.08
CA ASN A 170 17.02 -8.72 15.34
C ASN A 170 15.65 -8.01 15.36
N ASN A 171 15.04 -7.81 14.18
CA ASN A 171 13.75 -7.17 14.01
C ASN A 171 12.87 -8.05 13.12
N TYR A 172 11.63 -8.28 13.55
CA TYR A 172 10.67 -9.11 12.82
C TYR A 172 10.34 -8.58 11.42
N ASN A 173 10.43 -7.28 11.18
CA ASN A 173 10.24 -6.68 9.86
C ASN A 173 11.20 -7.29 8.81
N ASN A 174 12.42 -7.66 9.21
CA ASN A 174 13.39 -8.24 8.29
C ASN A 174 13.12 -9.71 7.91
N TYR A 175 12.15 -10.36 8.57
CA TYR A 175 11.61 -11.64 8.14
C TYR A 175 10.62 -11.50 6.98
N SER A 176 10.32 -10.27 6.54
CA SER A 176 9.38 -10.02 5.44
C SER A 176 9.72 -10.86 4.22
N VAL A 177 8.74 -11.62 3.77
CA VAL A 177 8.80 -12.28 2.45
C VAL A 177 8.74 -11.19 1.40
N VAL A 178 9.86 -10.96 0.74
CA VAL A 178 9.97 -10.02 -0.38
C VAL A 178 9.80 -10.77 -1.67
N VAL A 179 8.88 -10.32 -2.51
CA VAL A 179 8.62 -10.96 -3.80
C VAL A 179 8.79 -9.99 -4.96
N LYS A 180 9.37 -10.48 -6.05
CA LYS A 180 9.39 -9.82 -7.34
C LYS A 180 8.35 -10.48 -8.24
N ALA A 181 7.24 -9.78 -8.50
CA ALA A 181 6.21 -10.24 -9.43
C ALA A 181 6.54 -9.73 -10.84
N GLU A 182 6.40 -10.59 -11.85
CA GLU A 182 6.82 -10.33 -13.21
C GLU A 182 5.72 -10.76 -14.20
N CYS A 183 5.54 -9.92 -15.21
CA CYS A 183 4.69 -10.22 -16.37
C CYS A 183 5.36 -9.67 -17.63
N ASP A 184 5.84 -10.56 -18.50
CA ASP A 184 6.66 -10.21 -19.67
C ASP A 184 7.84 -9.27 -19.27
N ASP A 185 7.85 -8.03 -19.78
CA ASP A 185 8.93 -7.07 -19.57
C ASP A 185 8.71 -6.18 -18.32
N ILE A 186 7.62 -6.34 -17.57
CA ILE A 186 7.24 -5.49 -16.44
C ILE A 186 7.36 -6.23 -15.12
N SER A 187 7.92 -5.54 -14.12
CA SER A 187 8.19 -6.11 -12.80
C SER A 187 7.77 -5.20 -11.64
N PHE A 188 7.34 -5.86 -10.56
CA PHE A 188 6.91 -5.24 -9.32
C PHE A 188 7.72 -5.83 -8.16
N LEU A 189 8.38 -5.00 -7.37
CA LEU A 189 9.06 -5.43 -6.15
C LEU A 189 8.22 -5.06 -4.93
N LEU A 190 7.73 -6.09 -4.23
CA LEU A 190 6.82 -6.00 -3.08
C LEU A 190 7.59 -6.42 -1.83
N THR A 191 7.90 -5.47 -0.96
CA THR A 191 8.94 -5.63 0.06
C THR A 191 8.42 -5.88 1.47
N GLY A 192 7.08 -5.89 1.67
CA GLY A 192 6.53 -5.89 3.03
C GLY A 192 7.16 -4.76 3.86
N ASP A 193 7.64 -5.09 5.04
CA ASP A 193 8.32 -4.17 5.94
C ASP A 193 9.83 -4.40 6.01
N ALA A 194 10.42 -5.09 5.03
CA ALA A 194 11.86 -5.29 4.95
C ALA A 194 12.62 -3.98 5.19
N GLU A 195 13.48 -4.01 6.20
CA GLU A 195 14.32 -2.87 6.58
C GLU A 195 15.74 -3.03 6.02
N LYS A 196 16.58 -2.07 6.38
CA LYS A 196 17.95 -1.97 5.85
C LYS A 196 18.76 -3.26 5.97
N GLU A 197 18.58 -4.08 7.01
CA GLU A 197 19.32 -5.34 7.18
C GLU A 197 18.94 -6.35 6.08
N SER A 198 17.65 -6.52 5.80
CA SER A 198 17.16 -7.36 4.71
C SER A 198 17.53 -6.79 3.34
N GLU A 199 17.42 -5.46 3.16
CA GLU A 199 17.87 -4.78 1.93
C GLU A 199 19.36 -5.02 1.65
N ASP A 200 20.23 -4.88 2.66
CA ASP A 200 21.67 -5.10 2.53
C ASP A 200 22.00 -6.57 2.14
N GLN A 201 21.22 -7.53 2.64
CA GLN A 201 21.37 -8.94 2.28
C GLN A 201 20.92 -9.19 0.83
N MET A 202 19.78 -8.64 0.41
CA MET A 202 19.35 -8.73 -0.99
C MET A 202 20.35 -8.08 -1.94
N LEU A 203 20.92 -6.93 -1.59
CA LEU A 203 22.00 -6.29 -2.36
C LEU A 203 23.27 -7.16 -2.46
N ALA A 204 23.56 -7.95 -1.43
CA ALA A 204 24.73 -8.84 -1.39
C ALA A 204 24.50 -10.19 -2.06
N SER A 205 23.25 -10.61 -2.29
CA SER A 205 22.92 -11.91 -2.88
C SER A 205 23.36 -12.05 -4.34
N GLY A 206 23.42 -10.94 -5.06
CA GLY A 206 23.71 -10.91 -6.50
C GLY A 206 22.49 -11.14 -7.39
N GLU A 207 21.30 -11.27 -6.80
CA GLU A 207 20.06 -11.38 -7.53
C GLU A 207 19.68 -10.03 -8.17
N ASP A 208 18.93 -10.09 -9.28
CA ASP A 208 18.42 -8.90 -9.96
C ASP A 208 17.24 -8.29 -9.21
N LEU A 209 17.49 -7.19 -8.52
CA LEU A 209 16.49 -6.43 -7.78
C LEU A 209 15.77 -5.36 -8.63
N SER A 210 16.13 -5.20 -9.91
CA SER A 210 15.52 -4.17 -10.77
C SER A 210 14.01 -4.41 -10.89
N ALA A 211 13.23 -3.33 -10.75
CA ALA A 211 11.77 -3.40 -10.88
C ALA A 211 11.21 -2.06 -11.34
N ASP A 212 10.15 -2.09 -12.15
CA ASP A 212 9.48 -0.89 -12.65
C ASP A 212 8.64 -0.21 -11.57
N VAL A 213 8.03 -1.01 -10.69
CA VAL A 213 7.22 -0.53 -9.56
C VAL A 213 7.78 -1.08 -8.27
N LEU A 214 8.05 -0.20 -7.31
CA LEU A 214 8.47 -0.55 -5.96
C LEU A 214 7.34 -0.24 -4.97
N LYS A 215 6.86 -1.23 -4.21
CA LYS A 215 6.21 -0.94 -2.94
C LYS A 215 7.27 -0.58 -1.91
N CYS A 216 7.24 0.66 -1.42
CA CYS A 216 8.18 1.11 -0.40
C CYS A 216 8.05 0.29 0.88
N GLY A 217 9.16 -0.19 1.41
CA GLY A 217 9.19 -0.98 2.64
C GLY A 217 8.69 -0.19 3.85
N HIS A 218 8.06 -0.91 4.78
CA HIS A 218 7.64 -0.43 6.09
C HIS A 218 6.86 0.89 6.01
N HIS A 219 5.83 0.91 5.15
CA HIS A 219 4.91 2.04 4.93
C HIS A 219 5.61 3.38 4.63
N GLY A 220 6.80 3.31 4.02
CA GLY A 220 7.63 4.49 3.79
C GLY A 220 8.42 4.96 5.02
N SER A 221 8.71 4.08 5.98
CA SER A 221 9.62 4.35 7.10
C SER A 221 11.02 4.75 6.61
N SER A 222 11.71 5.56 7.41
CA SER A 222 13.12 5.90 7.16
C SER A 222 14.10 4.74 7.41
N SER A 223 13.66 3.68 8.09
CA SER A 223 14.43 2.45 8.32
C SER A 223 14.56 1.58 7.07
N SER A 224 13.69 1.84 6.06
CA SER A 224 13.59 1.09 4.81
C SER A 224 13.88 1.97 3.59
N THR A 225 13.81 1.36 2.41
CA THR A 225 13.95 2.05 1.11
C THR A 225 15.23 2.88 1.08
N SER A 226 16.37 2.20 1.39
CA SER A 226 17.68 2.85 1.47
C SER A 226 18.15 3.35 0.11
N ASP A 227 19.08 4.32 0.12
CA ASP A 227 19.63 4.86 -1.12
C ASP A 227 20.32 3.81 -1.99
N ALA A 228 20.98 2.81 -1.38
CA ALA A 228 21.61 1.71 -2.09
C ALA A 228 20.56 0.80 -2.74
N PHE A 229 19.50 0.48 -1.99
CA PHE A 229 18.39 -0.35 -2.46
C PHE A 229 17.65 0.34 -3.61
N LEU A 230 17.27 1.61 -3.47
CA LEU A 230 16.68 2.39 -4.56
C LEU A 230 17.56 2.48 -5.81
N SER A 231 18.88 2.48 -5.64
CA SER A 231 19.80 2.50 -6.80
C SER A 231 19.86 1.15 -7.52
N ALA A 232 19.67 0.04 -6.80
CA ALA A 232 19.63 -1.29 -7.38
C ALA A 232 18.26 -1.58 -8.03
N VAL A 233 17.17 -1.22 -7.34
CA VAL A 233 15.79 -1.42 -7.86
C VAL A 233 15.50 -0.51 -9.04
N HIS A 234 15.94 0.74 -8.99
CA HIS A 234 15.77 1.75 -10.05
C HIS A 234 14.32 1.89 -10.55
N PRO A 235 13.33 2.03 -9.70
CA PRO A 235 11.93 1.99 -10.08
C PRO A 235 11.51 3.27 -10.81
N ALA A 236 10.57 3.14 -11.76
CA ALA A 236 9.89 4.28 -12.37
C ALA A 236 8.80 4.83 -11.44
N PHE A 237 8.14 3.93 -10.72
CA PHE A 237 7.03 4.24 -9.80
C PHE A 237 7.27 3.63 -8.42
N ALA A 238 6.83 4.35 -7.39
CA ALA A 238 6.83 3.86 -6.02
C ALA A 238 5.41 3.94 -5.43
N ILE A 239 5.02 2.90 -4.70
CA ILE A 239 3.75 2.87 -3.97
C ILE A 239 4.05 2.85 -2.48
N ILE A 240 3.31 3.65 -1.73
CA ILE A 240 3.43 3.73 -0.27
C ILE A 240 2.05 3.39 0.32
N SER A 241 1.92 2.22 0.91
CA SER A 241 0.75 1.85 1.69
C SER A 241 0.91 2.40 3.09
N CYS A 242 0.06 3.33 3.49
CA CYS A 242 0.08 3.94 4.83
C CYS A 242 -1.29 4.54 5.15
N GLY A 243 -1.58 4.70 6.43
CA GLY A 243 -2.86 5.25 6.89
C GLY A 243 -2.85 6.77 6.97
N GLU A 244 -4.00 7.38 6.66
CA GLU A 244 -4.22 8.80 6.91
C GLU A 244 -4.02 9.13 8.40
N ASN A 245 -3.21 10.14 8.68
CA ASN A 245 -2.97 10.59 10.06
C ASN A 245 -2.42 9.50 11.02
N ASN A 246 -1.68 8.52 10.52
CA ASN A 246 -1.11 7.46 11.33
C ASN A 246 -0.16 7.99 12.45
N ASP A 247 -0.08 7.26 13.56
CA ASP A 247 0.70 7.68 14.72
C ASP A 247 2.22 7.51 14.55
N TYR A 248 2.66 6.79 13.52
CA TYR A 248 4.07 6.54 13.19
C TYR A 248 4.69 7.72 12.43
N GLY A 249 3.87 8.52 11.74
CA GLY A 249 4.32 9.61 10.87
C GLY A 249 4.79 9.11 9.51
N HIS A 250 4.28 7.94 9.09
CA HIS A 250 4.53 7.38 7.77
C HIS A 250 3.67 8.06 6.67
N PRO A 251 4.23 8.25 5.46
CA PRO A 251 5.62 8.01 5.12
C PRO A 251 6.55 9.03 5.78
N HIS A 252 7.74 8.60 6.19
CA HIS A 252 8.75 9.52 6.68
C HIS A 252 9.26 10.43 5.56
N ARG A 253 9.47 11.69 5.87
CA ARG A 253 9.97 12.69 4.91
C ARG A 253 11.29 12.28 4.25
N GLU A 254 12.13 11.53 4.97
CA GLU A 254 13.40 11.02 4.47
C GLU A 254 13.18 10.08 3.28
N THR A 255 12.17 9.25 3.35
CA THR A 255 11.80 8.34 2.26
C THR A 255 11.20 9.10 1.08
N VAL A 256 10.25 10.01 1.34
CA VAL A 256 9.69 10.90 0.30
C VAL A 256 10.79 11.72 -0.38
N ALA A 257 11.74 12.26 0.41
CA ALA A 257 12.86 13.01 -0.13
C ALA A 257 13.77 12.16 -1.03
N LYS A 258 14.06 10.91 -0.67
CA LYS A 258 14.83 9.98 -1.50
C LYS A 258 14.16 9.75 -2.85
N LEU A 259 12.84 9.48 -2.86
CA LEU A 259 12.06 9.27 -4.09
C LEU A 259 12.07 10.53 -4.97
N THR A 260 11.72 11.67 -4.38
CA THR A 260 11.67 12.96 -5.09
C THR A 260 13.02 13.37 -5.69
N ASN A 261 14.11 13.25 -4.92
CA ASN A 261 15.45 13.61 -5.39
C ASN A 261 15.92 12.74 -6.57
N ARG A 262 15.39 11.52 -6.68
CA ARG A 262 15.65 10.60 -7.80
C ARG A 262 14.69 10.80 -8.98
N GLY A 263 13.65 11.63 -8.81
CA GLY A 263 12.60 11.83 -9.81
C GLY A 263 11.69 10.60 -9.97
N ILE A 264 11.61 9.76 -8.93
CA ILE A 264 10.70 8.62 -8.90
C ILE A 264 9.31 9.15 -8.59
N ALA A 265 8.34 8.86 -9.46
CA ALA A 265 6.94 9.16 -9.23
C ALA A 265 6.39 8.25 -8.13
N TYR A 266 5.68 8.81 -7.14
CA TYR A 266 5.13 8.00 -6.05
C TYR A 266 3.66 8.27 -5.81
N TYR A 267 2.98 7.28 -5.25
CA TYR A 267 1.55 7.26 -4.97
C TYR A 267 1.32 6.73 -3.56
N ARG A 268 0.33 7.28 -2.84
CA ARG A 268 0.08 6.96 -1.44
C ARG A 268 -1.36 6.54 -1.24
N THR A 269 -1.59 5.45 -0.48
CA THR A 269 -2.96 4.97 -0.20
C THR A 269 -3.73 5.91 0.71
N ASP A 270 -3.08 6.62 1.63
CA ASP A 270 -3.72 7.58 2.53
C ASP A 270 -4.27 8.84 1.82
N THR A 271 -3.81 9.12 0.59
CA THR A 271 -4.28 10.25 -0.21
C THR A 271 -5.19 9.84 -1.37
N LEU A 272 -4.97 8.65 -1.92
CA LEU A 272 -5.64 8.18 -3.13
C LEU A 272 -6.66 7.06 -2.88
N GLY A 273 -6.68 6.49 -1.66
CA GLY A 273 -7.36 5.24 -1.41
C GLY A 273 -6.64 4.06 -2.09
N THR A 274 -7.34 3.02 -2.40
CA THR A 274 -6.77 1.86 -3.12
C THR A 274 -6.19 2.27 -4.47
N ILE A 275 -4.93 1.88 -4.72
CA ILE A 275 -4.19 2.15 -5.95
C ILE A 275 -4.12 0.87 -6.76
N VAL A 276 -4.32 0.99 -8.08
CA VAL A 276 -4.29 -0.14 -9.00
C VAL A 276 -3.22 0.09 -10.06
N ALA A 277 -2.24 -0.79 -10.11
CA ALA A 277 -1.22 -0.79 -11.17
C ALA A 277 -1.50 -1.94 -12.14
N ALA A 278 -1.74 -1.63 -13.40
CA ALA A 278 -2.08 -2.60 -14.42
C ALA A 278 -1.05 -2.61 -15.55
N THR A 279 -0.74 -3.79 -16.08
CA THR A 279 0.18 -3.95 -17.20
C THR A 279 -0.31 -4.97 -18.22
N ASP A 280 -0.04 -4.69 -19.48
CA ASP A 280 -0.15 -5.63 -20.60
C ASP A 280 1.16 -6.42 -20.87
N GLY A 281 2.14 -6.27 -19.96
CA GLY A 281 3.48 -6.83 -20.08
C GLY A 281 4.50 -5.91 -20.77
N LYS A 282 4.10 -4.71 -21.22
CA LYS A 282 4.98 -3.73 -21.90
C LYS A 282 4.87 -2.32 -21.35
N GLY A 283 3.71 -1.94 -20.85
CA GLY A 283 3.44 -0.63 -20.28
C GLY A 283 2.73 -0.76 -18.94
N ILE A 284 2.76 0.32 -18.13
CA ILE A 284 2.14 0.38 -16.82
C ILE A 284 1.15 1.54 -16.79
N SER A 285 -0.05 1.28 -16.27
CA SER A 285 -1.04 2.30 -15.94
C SER A 285 -1.29 2.31 -14.44
N ILE A 286 -1.18 3.48 -13.80
CA ILE A 286 -1.54 3.64 -12.39
C ILE A 286 -2.89 4.33 -12.30
N LEU A 287 -3.81 3.69 -11.58
CA LEU A 287 -5.22 4.05 -11.54
C LEU A 287 -5.69 4.13 -10.07
N SER A 288 -6.72 4.96 -9.80
CA SER A 288 -7.49 4.84 -8.56
C SER A 288 -8.37 3.60 -8.60
N HIS A 289 -8.94 3.22 -7.45
CA HIS A 289 -9.90 2.13 -7.35
C HIS A 289 -11.09 2.26 -8.35
N GLY A 290 -11.51 3.47 -8.70
CA GLY A 290 -12.56 3.71 -9.70
C GLY A 290 -12.08 3.65 -11.16
N GLY A 291 -10.87 3.17 -11.45
CA GLY A 291 -10.33 3.03 -12.80
C GLY A 291 -9.93 4.36 -13.46
N THR A 292 -9.89 5.45 -12.70
CA THR A 292 -9.43 6.76 -13.21
C THR A 292 -7.91 6.84 -13.10
N GLN A 293 -7.23 7.23 -14.16
CA GLN A 293 -5.79 7.48 -14.11
C GLN A 293 -5.48 8.56 -13.07
N VAL A 294 -4.56 8.27 -12.16
CA VAL A 294 -4.12 9.19 -11.11
C VAL A 294 -2.78 9.81 -11.47
N GLU A 295 -2.64 11.08 -11.09
CA GLU A 295 -1.35 11.76 -11.21
C GLU A 295 -0.47 11.39 -10.02
N ALA A 296 0.82 11.16 -10.31
CA ALA A 296 1.80 10.93 -9.27
C ALA A 296 1.97 12.16 -8.39
N GLU A 297 2.23 11.95 -7.11
CA GLU A 297 2.71 13.02 -6.25
C GLU A 297 4.11 13.42 -6.73
N THR A 298 4.24 14.61 -7.30
CA THR A 298 5.51 15.14 -7.77
C THR A 298 5.78 16.48 -7.09
N ILE A 299 6.95 16.58 -6.49
CA ILE A 299 7.51 17.89 -6.13
C ILE A 299 8.25 18.38 -7.37
N SER A 300 7.94 19.60 -7.85
CA SER A 300 8.57 20.13 -9.04
C SER A 300 10.09 20.30 -8.82
N LYS A 301 10.89 20.09 -9.87
CA LYS A 301 12.33 20.38 -9.82
C LYS A 301 12.62 21.84 -9.47
N GLU A 302 11.67 22.73 -9.72
CA GLU A 302 11.76 24.16 -9.39
C GLU A 302 11.63 24.38 -7.88
N ASP A 303 10.75 23.67 -7.20
CA ASP A 303 10.62 23.70 -5.74
C ASP A 303 11.86 23.11 -5.05
N LEU A 304 12.46 22.05 -5.62
CA LEU A 304 13.73 21.49 -5.16
C LEU A 304 14.90 22.48 -5.34
N ASN A 305 14.95 23.19 -6.46
CA ASN A 305 16.04 24.14 -6.77
C ASN A 305 15.91 25.47 -6.01
N ASN A 306 14.70 25.84 -5.56
CA ASN A 306 14.45 27.07 -4.79
C ASN A 306 14.78 26.93 -3.31
N GLY A 307 15.44 25.84 -2.89
CA GLY A 307 15.91 25.64 -1.52
C GLY A 307 14.80 25.21 -0.54
N ALA A 308 13.59 24.97 -1.02
CA ALA A 308 12.62 24.16 -0.31
C ALA A 308 13.20 22.74 -0.27
N SER A 309 13.60 22.26 0.90
CA SER A 309 13.95 20.85 1.00
C SER A 309 12.73 20.04 0.62
N ALA A 310 12.91 18.90 -0.06
CA ALA A 310 11.81 18.00 -0.43
C ALA A 310 10.86 17.71 0.77
N SER A 311 11.41 17.72 1.96
CA SER A 311 10.70 17.59 3.24
C SER A 311 9.79 18.78 3.59
N GLU A 312 10.12 20.00 3.17
CA GLU A 312 9.29 21.19 3.41
C GLU A 312 8.04 21.20 2.51
N ALA A 313 8.18 20.69 1.30
CA ALA A 313 7.06 20.58 0.36
C ALA A 313 6.13 19.39 0.70
N ALA A 314 6.69 18.27 1.18
CA ALA A 314 5.92 17.10 1.57
C ALA A 314 5.17 17.29 2.90
N PHE A 315 5.83 17.92 3.89
CA PHE A 315 5.26 18.14 5.23
C PHE A 315 5.57 19.55 5.71
N PRO A 316 4.78 20.55 5.29
CA PRO A 316 5.04 21.95 5.63
C PRO A 316 4.92 22.26 7.13
N TYR A 317 4.35 21.33 7.90
CA TYR A 317 4.15 21.51 9.34
C TYR A 317 4.70 20.35 10.16
N VAL A 318 5.34 20.67 11.29
CA VAL A 318 5.92 19.70 12.23
C VAL A 318 5.40 19.98 13.64
N GLY A 319 4.74 19.00 14.22
CA GLY A 319 4.26 19.04 15.60
C GLY A 319 5.25 18.43 16.58
N ASN A 320 5.25 18.93 17.81
CA ASN A 320 5.96 18.33 18.92
C ASN A 320 4.98 17.52 19.78
N LYS A 321 5.14 16.19 19.78
CA LYS A 321 4.25 15.25 20.52
C LYS A 321 4.13 15.61 22.02
N SER A 322 5.20 16.14 22.62
CA SER A 322 5.24 16.46 24.04
C SER A 322 4.58 17.80 24.37
N SER A 323 4.85 18.85 23.60
CA SER A 323 4.33 20.20 23.88
C SER A 323 2.98 20.46 23.21
N LYS A 324 2.56 19.58 22.28
CA LYS A 324 1.37 19.77 21.43
C LYS A 324 1.38 21.12 20.69
N VAL A 325 2.56 21.55 20.24
CA VAL A 325 2.74 22.75 19.42
C VAL A 325 3.20 22.34 18.04
N TYR A 326 2.57 22.87 16.99
CA TYR A 326 3.02 22.66 15.62
C TYR A 326 3.71 23.92 15.06
N HIS A 327 4.63 23.70 14.14
CA HIS A 327 5.54 24.68 13.57
C HIS A 327 5.51 24.58 12.05
N ARG A 328 5.88 25.64 11.35
CA ARG A 328 6.35 25.48 9.96
C ARG A 328 7.62 24.63 9.97
N TYR A 329 7.79 23.81 8.95
CA TYR A 329 8.97 22.94 8.84
C TYR A 329 10.30 23.71 8.99
N THR A 330 10.38 24.93 8.41
CA THR A 330 11.54 25.83 8.46
C THR A 330 11.82 26.46 9.83
N CYS A 331 10.93 26.28 10.80
CA CYS A 331 11.07 26.89 12.11
C CYS A 331 12.34 26.39 12.83
N SER A 332 13.09 27.32 13.43
CA SER A 332 14.27 26.97 14.23
C SER A 332 13.95 25.98 15.38
N GLY A 333 12.73 26.02 15.91
CA GLY A 333 12.26 25.07 16.92
C GLY A 333 12.18 23.63 16.43
N VAL A 334 12.03 23.40 15.12
CA VAL A 334 12.05 22.06 14.52
C VAL A 334 13.46 21.49 14.45
N LYS A 335 14.45 22.34 14.16
CA LYS A 335 15.87 21.93 14.07
C LYS A 335 16.43 21.38 15.37
N THR A 336 15.92 21.86 16.51
CA THR A 336 16.35 21.46 17.85
C THR A 336 15.43 20.41 18.48
N MET A 337 14.36 20.03 17.80
CA MET A 337 13.40 19.05 18.30
C MET A 337 13.97 17.63 18.15
N ASN A 338 13.84 16.83 19.22
CA ASN A 338 14.22 15.42 19.16
C ASN A 338 13.29 14.69 18.17
N ASP A 339 13.84 13.88 17.27
CA ASP A 339 13.10 13.22 16.19
C ASP A 339 11.95 12.33 16.70
N LYS A 340 12.13 11.63 17.80
CA LYS A 340 11.07 10.83 18.46
C LYS A 340 9.84 11.65 18.91
N ASN A 341 10.00 12.97 19.06
CA ASN A 341 8.92 13.89 19.42
C ASN A 341 8.32 14.60 18.21
N LYS A 342 8.85 14.39 17.01
CA LYS A 342 8.30 14.98 15.80
C LYS A 342 7.08 14.19 15.33
N ILE A 343 6.08 14.89 14.85
CA ILE A 343 4.96 14.40 14.06
C ILE A 343 4.75 15.40 12.92
N TYR A 344 4.46 14.88 11.74
CA TYR A 344 4.39 15.68 10.54
C TYR A 344 2.94 15.85 10.10
N PHE A 345 2.63 17.00 9.46
CA PHE A 345 1.30 17.32 8.99
C PHE A 345 1.39 17.97 7.60
N ASP A 346 0.55 17.54 6.69
CA ASP A 346 0.45 18.12 5.34
C ASP A 346 -0.21 19.51 5.39
N THR A 347 -1.16 19.69 6.33
CA THR A 347 -1.85 20.97 6.49
C THR A 347 -1.91 21.40 7.96
N LYS A 348 -2.06 22.70 8.18
CA LYS A 348 -2.28 23.25 9.55
C LYS A 348 -3.62 22.80 10.15
N GLU A 349 -4.61 22.54 9.31
CA GLU A 349 -5.92 22.07 9.71
C GLU A 349 -5.82 20.67 10.34
N GLN A 350 -5.00 19.78 9.78
CA GLN A 350 -4.70 18.47 10.37
C GLN A 350 -4.04 18.61 11.75
N ALA A 351 -3.04 19.50 11.88
CA ALA A 351 -2.40 19.73 13.17
C ALA A 351 -3.41 20.24 14.23
N VAL A 352 -4.29 21.16 13.84
CA VAL A 352 -5.34 21.69 14.73
C VAL A 352 -6.36 20.62 15.12
N GLN A 353 -6.80 19.78 14.18
CA GLN A 353 -7.72 18.66 14.43
C GLN A 353 -7.12 17.65 15.42
N LYS A 354 -5.81 17.40 15.34
CA LYS A 354 -5.07 16.56 16.31
C LYS A 354 -4.74 17.25 17.65
N GLY A 355 -5.27 18.45 17.88
CA GLY A 355 -5.14 19.17 19.13
C GLY A 355 -3.80 19.88 19.32
N TYR A 356 -3.10 20.21 18.22
CA TYR A 356 -1.86 20.98 18.30
C TYR A 356 -2.15 22.48 18.16
N ALA A 357 -1.49 23.29 18.99
CA ALA A 357 -1.56 24.73 18.92
C ALA A 357 -0.45 25.30 17.99
N PRO A 358 -0.68 26.42 17.30
CA PRO A 358 0.34 27.03 16.47
C PRO A 358 1.51 27.56 17.30
N CYS A 359 2.72 27.42 16.78
CA CYS A 359 3.93 27.99 17.38
C CYS A 359 3.90 29.52 17.31
N SER A 360 4.13 30.20 18.45
CA SER A 360 4.17 31.66 18.51
C SER A 360 5.36 32.27 17.80
N LEU A 361 6.44 31.48 17.55
CA LEU A 361 7.66 31.99 16.93
C LEU A 361 7.53 32.07 15.39
N CYS A 362 7.01 31.02 14.75
CA CYS A 362 6.91 30.98 13.30
C CYS A 362 5.50 31.28 12.75
N ASN A 363 4.50 31.34 13.62
CA ASN A 363 3.09 31.60 13.30
C ASN A 363 2.66 30.83 12.04
N PRO A 364 2.60 29.49 12.11
CA PRO A 364 2.38 28.61 10.97
C PRO A 364 1.01 28.76 10.32
#